data_941e81a47b1b82d0e36a398c10ed13f0
#
_entry.id   941e81a47b1b82d0e36a398c10ed13f0
#
_cell.length_a   1.000
_cell.length_b   1.000
_cell.length_c   1.000
_cell.angle_alpha   90.00
_cell.angle_beta   90.00
_cell.angle_gamma   90.00
#
_symmetry.space_group_name_H-M   'P 1'
#
loop_
_entity.id
_entity.type
_entity.pdbx_description
1 polymer ?
#
loop_
_entity_poly.entity_id
_entity_poly.type
_entity_poly.pdbx_seq_one_letter_code
_entity_poly.pdbx_strand_id
1 'polypeptide(L)'
;MTGENFIGYTRSAEGSIIFQTVDPSEGVFLPTDFYCANEDEADRAVKLATDAFDLFSATSLIQRASFLEEVANEIDSLGETLLERYCLESGLDRTRALTERARTLAQLRMMSESLRRGDWLEASIDIVKTPNGTIDLRRVMKGIGPVVVFGASNFPLAYSTAGGDTASALAAGCPVIVKAHPYHAGTNELVAGAVISAAQKTGMPDGVFSSLNDSGFSIGQFLVKHQGVKAVGFTGSYSGGKALFDLAAARNEPIPVFAEMGSLNPIVVLSDVVSDHGERVLDLIAQSVTYGAGQFCTKPGLIFLEGDSASAFGKLLGTKIASSEHSVMLHNGIHSRFHTNRSKLLASSSDAICFSSVPPCTENMGTNTLLVLKAQDFKGNPEFIEEVFGPFSVAVICDTEQEIRDCLMCLKGQLTCSIFTNELKRRVVADMIRIFE
;
A
#
# COMPACT_ATOMS: atom_id res chain seq x y z
N MET A 1 -17.94 -14.42 -12.22
CA MET A 1 -17.71 -14.26 -10.78
C MET A 1 -18.84 -14.93 -10.03
N THR A 2 -18.54 -15.60 -8.94
CA THR A 2 -19.51 -16.31 -8.08
C THR A 2 -19.64 -15.70 -6.70
N GLY A 3 -18.68 -14.86 -6.32
CA GLY A 3 -18.58 -14.24 -4.99
C GLY A 3 -18.12 -15.19 -3.88
N GLU A 4 -17.76 -16.43 -4.21
CA GLU A 4 -17.34 -17.45 -3.27
C GLU A 4 -15.89 -17.22 -2.82
N ASN A 5 -15.55 -17.76 -1.64
CA ASN A 5 -14.19 -17.85 -1.14
C ASN A 5 -13.38 -18.91 -1.90
N PHE A 6 -12.07 -18.71 -1.99
CA PHE A 6 -11.14 -19.76 -2.40
C PHE A 6 -10.45 -20.36 -1.18
N ILE A 7 -10.60 -21.66 -0.97
CA ILE A 7 -9.87 -22.42 0.04
C ILE A 7 -9.05 -23.47 -0.72
N GLY A 8 -7.78 -23.16 -0.95
CA GLY A 8 -6.99 -23.92 -1.90
C GLY A 8 -7.67 -23.97 -3.28
N TYR A 9 -7.79 -25.15 -3.84
CA TYR A 9 -8.39 -25.39 -5.16
C TYR A 9 -9.93 -25.47 -5.15
N THR A 10 -10.56 -25.33 -3.99
CA THR A 10 -12.02 -25.41 -3.85
C THR A 10 -12.66 -24.05 -3.63
N ARG A 11 -13.95 -23.95 -3.98
CA ARG A 11 -14.80 -22.80 -3.69
C ARG A 11 -15.65 -23.08 -2.44
N SER A 12 -15.96 -22.03 -1.68
CA SER A 12 -16.79 -22.13 -0.48
C SER A 12 -17.63 -20.86 -0.27
N ALA A 13 -18.86 -21.02 0.20
CA ALA A 13 -19.82 -19.95 0.48
C ALA A 13 -20.67 -20.33 1.72
N GLU A 14 -20.04 -20.72 2.81
CA GLU A 14 -20.71 -21.22 4.03
C GLU A 14 -21.07 -20.10 5.00
N GLY A 15 -20.46 -18.92 4.85
CA GLY A 15 -20.78 -17.76 5.67
C GLY A 15 -22.13 -17.18 5.35
N SER A 16 -22.84 -16.71 6.38
CA SER A 16 -24.22 -16.17 6.26
C SER A 16 -24.27 -14.69 5.89
N ILE A 17 -23.17 -13.96 5.98
CA ILE A 17 -23.08 -12.54 5.65
C ILE A 17 -22.69 -12.41 4.19
N ILE A 18 -23.48 -11.62 3.44
CA ILE A 18 -23.18 -11.26 2.07
C ILE A 18 -23.01 -9.75 1.94
N PHE A 19 -22.23 -9.32 0.96
CA PHE A 19 -22.05 -7.92 0.60
C PHE A 19 -21.89 -7.78 -0.92
N GLN A 20 -22.12 -6.57 -1.42
CA GLN A 20 -21.84 -6.21 -2.80
C GLN A 20 -20.81 -5.10 -2.84
N THR A 21 -20.03 -5.05 -3.91
CA THR A 21 -19.16 -3.90 -4.19
C THR A 21 -19.99 -2.78 -4.83
N VAL A 22 -19.46 -1.57 -4.80
CA VAL A 22 -20.15 -0.36 -5.28
C VAL A 22 -19.28 0.28 -6.35
N ASP A 23 -19.89 0.76 -7.43
CA ASP A 23 -19.24 1.72 -8.31
C ASP A 23 -19.18 3.07 -7.59
N PRO A 24 -17.96 3.55 -7.21
CA PRO A 24 -17.85 4.79 -6.45
C PRO A 24 -18.15 6.04 -7.29
N SER A 25 -18.18 5.94 -8.61
CA SER A 25 -18.49 7.05 -9.51
C SER A 25 -19.99 7.34 -9.57
N GLU A 26 -20.80 6.27 -9.56
CA GLU A 26 -22.26 6.34 -9.68
C GLU A 26 -22.99 6.09 -8.33
N GLY A 27 -22.27 5.56 -7.34
CA GLY A 27 -22.86 5.19 -6.05
C GLY A 27 -23.78 3.97 -6.10
N VAL A 28 -23.71 3.15 -7.16
CA VAL A 28 -24.59 1.99 -7.39
C VAL A 28 -23.92 0.69 -6.99
N PHE A 29 -24.71 -0.25 -6.45
CA PHE A 29 -24.24 -1.59 -6.17
C PHE A 29 -24.02 -2.39 -7.46
N LEU A 30 -22.91 -3.12 -7.52
CA LEU A 30 -22.58 -4.03 -8.61
C LEU A 30 -23.22 -5.41 -8.36
N PRO A 31 -23.70 -6.11 -9.41
CA PRO A 31 -24.65 -7.21 -9.28
C PRO A 31 -24.09 -8.55 -8.79
N THR A 32 -22.95 -8.56 -8.11
CA THR A 32 -22.36 -9.80 -7.58
C THR A 32 -22.43 -9.81 -6.05
N ASP A 33 -23.04 -10.85 -5.49
CA ASP A 33 -23.06 -11.11 -4.06
C ASP A 33 -21.78 -11.84 -3.65
N PHE A 34 -21.04 -11.28 -2.70
CA PHE A 34 -19.82 -11.87 -2.11
C PHE A 34 -20.14 -12.44 -0.74
N TYR A 35 -19.75 -13.68 -0.50
CA TYR A 35 -19.94 -14.37 0.78
C TYR A 35 -18.78 -14.10 1.69
N CYS A 36 -19.01 -13.43 2.83
CA CYS A 36 -18.00 -13.33 3.88
C CYS A 36 -17.67 -14.72 4.39
N ALA A 37 -16.40 -15.05 4.51
CA ALA A 37 -15.99 -16.30 5.12
C ALA A 37 -16.44 -16.35 6.60
N ASN A 38 -16.70 -17.54 7.11
CA ASN A 38 -16.85 -17.79 8.53
C ASN A 38 -15.53 -18.33 9.14
N GLU A 39 -15.50 -18.52 10.47
CA GLU A 39 -14.29 -18.99 11.16
C GLU A 39 -13.90 -20.41 10.76
N ASP A 40 -14.86 -21.28 10.44
CA ASP A 40 -14.58 -22.66 9.98
C ASP A 40 -13.92 -22.66 8.60
N GLU A 41 -14.36 -21.79 7.68
CA GLU A 41 -13.71 -21.60 6.38
C GLU A 41 -12.28 -21.03 6.54
N ALA A 42 -12.10 -20.08 7.44
CA ALA A 42 -10.78 -19.52 7.74
C ALA A 42 -9.84 -20.53 8.38
N ASP A 43 -10.33 -21.36 9.31
CA ASP A 43 -9.59 -22.46 9.92
C ASP A 43 -9.16 -23.51 8.88
N ARG A 44 -10.08 -23.91 7.99
CA ARG A 44 -9.75 -24.82 6.87
C ARG A 44 -8.68 -24.26 5.96
N ALA A 45 -8.76 -22.96 5.61
CA ALA A 45 -7.75 -22.31 4.78
C ALA A 45 -6.36 -22.32 5.44
N VAL A 46 -6.28 -22.04 6.75
CA VAL A 46 -5.00 -22.08 7.48
C VAL A 46 -4.46 -23.50 7.63
N LYS A 47 -5.32 -24.48 7.94
CA LYS A 47 -4.91 -25.90 8.01
C LYS A 47 -4.36 -26.38 6.69
N LEU A 48 -5.07 -26.13 5.60
CA LEU A 48 -4.66 -26.48 4.24
C LEU A 48 -3.32 -25.84 3.85
N ALA A 49 -3.14 -24.55 4.19
CA ALA A 49 -1.87 -23.85 3.97
C ALA A 49 -0.73 -24.42 4.83
N THR A 50 -1.02 -24.87 6.06
CA THR A 50 -0.04 -25.52 6.94
C THR A 50 0.40 -26.86 6.36
N ASP A 51 -0.54 -27.67 5.89
CA ASP A 51 -0.26 -28.97 5.27
C ASP A 51 0.51 -28.81 3.94
N ALA A 52 0.21 -27.76 3.17
CA ALA A 52 0.90 -27.46 1.93
C ALA A 52 2.35 -26.96 2.15
N PHE A 53 2.67 -26.40 3.31
CA PHE A 53 3.95 -25.72 3.53
C PHE A 53 5.16 -26.63 3.33
N ASP A 54 5.16 -27.83 3.87
CA ASP A 54 6.29 -28.75 3.76
C ASP A 54 6.58 -29.10 2.28
N LEU A 55 5.53 -29.38 1.51
CA LEU A 55 5.64 -29.69 0.09
C LEU A 55 6.07 -28.45 -0.72
N PHE A 56 5.44 -27.30 -0.48
CA PHE A 56 5.72 -26.08 -1.21
C PHE A 56 7.12 -25.50 -0.91
N SER A 57 7.53 -25.49 0.35
CA SER A 57 8.86 -25.03 0.75
C SER A 57 10.00 -25.92 0.23
N ALA A 58 9.71 -27.21 -0.02
CA ALA A 58 10.65 -28.16 -0.61
C ALA A 58 10.74 -28.07 -2.15
N THR A 59 9.86 -27.32 -2.81
CA THR A 59 9.97 -27.12 -4.27
C THR A 59 11.28 -26.41 -4.63
N SER A 60 11.83 -26.73 -5.78
CA SER A 60 13.03 -26.05 -6.28
C SER A 60 12.75 -24.57 -6.59
N LEU A 61 13.80 -23.74 -6.57
CA LEU A 61 13.69 -22.33 -6.94
C LEU A 61 13.12 -22.15 -8.34
N ILE A 62 13.48 -23.05 -9.26
CA ILE A 62 13.00 -23.01 -10.65
C ILE A 62 11.50 -23.31 -10.75
N GLN A 63 11.00 -24.27 -9.96
CA GLN A 63 9.55 -24.56 -9.93
C GLN A 63 8.76 -23.37 -9.40
N ARG A 64 9.21 -22.74 -8.31
CA ARG A 64 8.56 -21.52 -7.77
C ARG A 64 8.68 -20.34 -8.73
N ALA A 65 9.81 -20.18 -9.41
CA ALA A 65 9.98 -19.17 -10.45
C ALA A 65 8.97 -19.35 -11.58
N SER A 66 8.83 -20.59 -12.08
CA SER A 66 7.85 -20.91 -13.13
C SER A 66 6.41 -20.70 -12.67
N PHE A 67 6.10 -20.99 -11.41
CA PHE A 67 4.79 -20.71 -10.84
C PHE A 67 4.47 -19.19 -10.83
N LEU A 68 5.39 -18.34 -10.34
CA LEU A 68 5.17 -16.89 -10.34
C LEU A 68 5.06 -16.30 -11.75
N GLU A 69 5.81 -16.85 -12.70
CA GLU A 69 5.72 -16.45 -14.11
C GLU A 69 4.35 -16.81 -14.70
N GLU A 70 3.86 -18.02 -14.37
CA GLU A 70 2.53 -18.45 -14.82
C GLU A 70 1.42 -17.63 -14.15
N VAL A 71 1.55 -17.23 -12.87
CA VAL A 71 0.63 -16.29 -12.23
C VAL A 71 0.55 -14.97 -13.01
N ALA A 72 1.70 -14.44 -13.44
CA ALA A 72 1.72 -13.24 -14.26
C ALA A 72 1.00 -13.45 -15.61
N ASN A 73 1.20 -14.58 -16.27
CA ASN A 73 0.55 -14.91 -17.54
C ASN A 73 -0.97 -15.07 -17.41
N GLU A 74 -1.42 -15.74 -16.33
CA GLU A 74 -2.86 -15.92 -16.05
C GLU A 74 -3.54 -14.58 -15.77
N ILE A 75 -2.93 -13.70 -14.98
CA ILE A 75 -3.46 -12.35 -14.74
C ILE A 75 -3.51 -11.54 -16.03
N ASP A 76 -2.49 -11.61 -16.86
CA ASP A 76 -2.47 -10.89 -18.16
C ASP A 76 -3.58 -11.40 -19.09
N SER A 77 -3.83 -12.72 -19.09
CA SER A 77 -4.85 -13.36 -19.91
C SER A 77 -6.30 -12.96 -19.55
N LEU A 78 -6.54 -12.42 -18.34
CA LEU A 78 -7.86 -11.89 -17.95
C LEU A 78 -8.28 -10.69 -18.81
N GLY A 79 -7.32 -10.00 -19.44
CA GLY A 79 -7.56 -8.97 -20.45
C GLY A 79 -8.51 -7.87 -19.99
N GLU A 80 -9.52 -7.59 -20.79
CA GLU A 80 -10.51 -6.54 -20.55
C GLU A 80 -11.40 -6.81 -19.33
N THR A 81 -11.74 -8.06 -19.08
CA THR A 81 -12.60 -8.44 -17.94
C THR A 81 -12.03 -7.94 -16.61
N LEU A 82 -10.71 -8.04 -16.43
CA LEU A 82 -10.05 -7.53 -15.23
C LEU A 82 -10.05 -5.99 -15.20
N LEU A 83 -9.75 -5.34 -16.33
CA LEU A 83 -9.64 -3.88 -16.39
C LEU A 83 -11.00 -3.21 -16.17
N GLU A 84 -12.06 -3.73 -16.78
CA GLU A 84 -13.43 -3.24 -16.58
C GLU A 84 -13.85 -3.37 -15.11
N ARG A 85 -13.62 -4.55 -14.52
CA ARG A 85 -13.99 -4.79 -13.12
C ARG A 85 -13.19 -3.89 -12.17
N TYR A 86 -11.89 -3.72 -12.40
CA TYR A 86 -11.04 -2.81 -11.65
C TYR A 86 -11.58 -1.38 -11.68
N CYS A 87 -11.91 -0.86 -12.89
CA CYS A 87 -12.43 0.51 -13.04
C CYS A 87 -13.79 0.68 -12.34
N LEU A 88 -14.69 -0.28 -12.49
CA LEU A 88 -16.02 -0.24 -11.85
C LEU A 88 -15.95 -0.26 -10.33
N GLU A 89 -15.04 -1.02 -9.73
CA GLU A 89 -14.94 -1.12 -8.26
C GLU A 89 -14.10 -0.01 -7.62
N SER A 90 -13.23 0.64 -8.37
CA SER A 90 -12.32 1.66 -7.84
C SER A 90 -12.64 3.10 -8.24
N GLY A 91 -13.44 3.29 -9.30
CA GLY A 91 -13.63 4.60 -9.93
C GLY A 91 -12.36 5.15 -10.60
N LEU A 92 -11.29 4.35 -10.67
CA LEU A 92 -10.03 4.75 -11.31
C LEU A 92 -10.13 4.53 -12.82
N ASP A 93 -9.39 5.36 -13.57
CA ASP A 93 -9.43 5.30 -15.02
C ASP A 93 -8.68 4.08 -15.60
N ARG A 94 -8.96 3.79 -16.87
CA ARG A 94 -8.37 2.67 -17.59
C ARG A 94 -6.84 2.76 -17.71
N THR A 95 -6.28 3.96 -17.84
CA THR A 95 -4.83 4.16 -17.94
C THR A 95 -4.16 3.74 -16.63
N ARG A 96 -4.78 4.09 -15.51
CA ARG A 96 -4.36 3.64 -14.19
C ARG A 96 -4.44 2.12 -14.05
N ALA A 97 -5.53 1.48 -14.47
CA ALA A 97 -5.71 0.03 -14.43
C ALA A 97 -4.63 -0.70 -15.24
N LEU A 98 -4.35 -0.24 -16.47
CA LEU A 98 -3.28 -0.78 -17.34
C LEU A 98 -1.90 -0.64 -16.69
N THR A 99 -1.59 0.53 -16.15
CA THR A 99 -0.29 0.80 -15.51
C THR A 99 -0.10 -0.07 -14.27
N GLU A 100 -1.13 -0.21 -13.46
CA GLU A 100 -1.06 -1.02 -12.25
C GLU A 100 -0.99 -2.51 -12.55
N ARG A 101 -1.74 -3.01 -13.57
CA ARG A 101 -1.59 -4.38 -14.06
C ARG A 101 -0.16 -4.63 -14.52
N ALA A 102 0.39 -3.78 -15.38
CA ALA A 102 1.77 -3.92 -15.87
C ALA A 102 2.79 -3.97 -14.72
N ARG A 103 2.63 -3.13 -13.70
CA ARG A 103 3.46 -3.13 -12.50
C ARG A 103 3.36 -4.45 -11.73
N THR A 104 2.15 -4.99 -11.54
CA THR A 104 1.93 -6.26 -10.85
C THR A 104 2.59 -7.42 -11.57
N LEU A 105 2.43 -7.49 -12.91
CA LEU A 105 3.07 -8.51 -13.74
C LEU A 105 4.61 -8.39 -13.68
N ALA A 106 5.14 -7.17 -13.78
CA ALA A 106 6.57 -6.93 -13.69
C ALA A 106 7.14 -7.36 -12.33
N GLN A 107 6.41 -7.14 -11.24
CA GLN A 107 6.83 -7.54 -9.89
C GLN A 107 6.86 -9.08 -9.73
N LEU A 108 5.85 -9.79 -10.21
CA LEU A 108 5.83 -11.25 -10.22
C LEU A 108 7.00 -11.81 -11.03
N ARG A 109 7.28 -11.26 -12.21
CA ARG A 109 8.42 -11.65 -13.06
C ARG A 109 9.77 -11.31 -12.41
N MET A 110 9.89 -10.18 -11.73
CA MET A 110 11.09 -9.82 -10.96
C MET A 110 11.37 -10.83 -9.84
N MET A 111 10.33 -11.26 -9.10
CA MET A 111 10.47 -12.31 -8.09
C MET A 111 10.86 -13.66 -8.71
N SER A 112 10.30 -14.01 -9.86
CA SER A 112 10.71 -15.19 -10.64
C SER A 112 12.19 -15.16 -11.02
N GLU A 113 12.68 -14.01 -11.51
CA GLU A 113 14.11 -13.84 -11.83
C GLU A 113 15.00 -13.94 -10.59
N SER A 114 14.61 -13.31 -9.47
CA SER A 114 15.36 -13.39 -8.21
C SER A 114 15.49 -14.84 -7.73
N LEU A 115 14.42 -15.63 -7.87
CA LEU A 115 14.48 -17.08 -7.59
C LEU A 115 15.46 -17.81 -8.50
N ARG A 116 15.47 -17.53 -9.79
CA ARG A 116 16.39 -18.16 -10.75
C ARG A 116 17.86 -17.84 -10.46
N ARG A 117 18.14 -16.61 -9.97
CA ARG A 117 19.49 -16.22 -9.54
C ARG A 117 19.86 -16.80 -8.16
N GLY A 118 18.88 -17.08 -7.30
CA GLY A 118 19.10 -17.56 -5.94
C GLY A 118 19.55 -16.49 -4.94
N ASP A 119 19.46 -15.22 -5.30
CA ASP A 119 19.96 -14.08 -4.49
C ASP A 119 19.35 -14.04 -3.09
N TRP A 120 18.05 -14.31 -2.99
CA TRP A 120 17.32 -14.24 -1.74
C TRP A 120 17.73 -15.30 -0.70
N LEU A 121 18.41 -16.39 -1.12
CA LEU A 121 18.88 -17.44 -0.21
C LEU A 121 19.94 -16.93 0.76
N GLU A 122 20.67 -15.85 0.44
CA GLU A 122 21.79 -15.33 1.23
C GLU A 122 22.69 -16.48 1.71
N ALA A 123 22.98 -17.43 0.82
CA ALA A 123 23.70 -18.65 1.15
C ALA A 123 25.13 -18.32 1.57
N SER A 124 25.56 -18.84 2.72
CA SER A 124 26.95 -18.80 3.15
C SER A 124 27.48 -20.19 3.49
N ILE A 125 28.78 -20.42 3.19
CA ILE A 125 29.50 -21.62 3.53
C ILE A 125 30.80 -21.18 4.22
N ASP A 126 30.90 -21.46 5.52
CA ASP A 126 32.04 -21.07 6.34
C ASP A 126 32.77 -22.30 6.85
N ILE A 127 34.06 -22.42 6.52
CA ILE A 127 34.91 -23.48 7.01
C ILE A 127 35.79 -22.95 8.15
N VAL A 128 35.44 -23.34 9.37
CA VAL A 128 36.10 -22.86 10.60
C VAL A 128 37.07 -23.93 11.10
N LYS A 129 38.35 -23.58 11.18
CA LYS A 129 39.37 -24.43 11.81
C LYS A 129 39.39 -24.20 13.34
N THR A 130 39.22 -25.27 14.08
CA THR A 130 39.29 -25.26 15.55
C THR A 130 40.42 -26.20 16.04
N PRO A 131 40.85 -26.11 17.30
CA PRO A 131 41.81 -27.06 17.88
C PRO A 131 41.34 -28.53 17.80
N ASN A 132 40.05 -28.74 17.74
CA ASN A 132 39.43 -30.08 17.74
C ASN A 132 39.04 -30.55 16.32
N GLY A 133 39.37 -29.84 15.26
CA GLY A 133 39.06 -30.19 13.88
C GLY A 133 38.45 -29.06 13.08
N THR A 134 37.93 -29.40 11.90
CA THR A 134 37.27 -28.46 10.99
C THR A 134 35.76 -28.55 11.11
N ILE A 135 35.09 -27.41 11.21
CA ILE A 135 33.65 -27.29 11.23
C ILE A 135 33.19 -26.68 9.89
N ASP A 136 32.25 -27.33 9.21
CA ASP A 136 31.57 -26.83 8.01
C ASP A 136 30.20 -26.23 8.45
N LEU A 137 30.07 -24.91 8.34
CA LEU A 137 28.86 -24.17 8.66
C LEU A 137 28.18 -23.71 7.37
N ARG A 138 26.92 -24.06 7.20
CA ARG A 138 26.12 -23.66 6.03
C ARG A 138 24.85 -22.96 6.49
N ARG A 139 24.59 -21.77 5.94
CA ARG A 139 23.39 -20.98 6.21
C ARG A 139 22.64 -20.69 4.91
N VAL A 140 21.31 -20.83 4.92
CA VAL A 140 20.42 -20.41 3.85
C VAL A 140 19.13 -19.85 4.45
N MET A 141 18.52 -18.89 3.76
CA MET A 141 17.17 -18.43 4.11
C MET A 141 16.12 -19.46 3.69
N LYS A 142 15.06 -19.60 4.51
CA LYS A 142 13.92 -20.48 4.26
C LYS A 142 12.61 -19.76 4.50
N GLY A 143 11.54 -20.25 3.87
CA GLY A 143 10.17 -19.84 4.19
C GLY A 143 9.82 -20.17 5.64
N ILE A 144 9.00 -19.33 6.26
CA ILE A 144 8.64 -19.41 7.69
C ILE A 144 7.31 -20.11 7.96
N GLY A 145 6.51 -20.38 6.93
CA GLY A 145 5.18 -20.99 7.03
C GLY A 145 4.09 -20.15 6.40
N PRO A 146 2.80 -20.44 6.66
CA PRO A 146 1.68 -19.69 6.09
C PRO A 146 1.69 -18.20 6.44
N VAL A 147 1.47 -17.36 5.45
CA VAL A 147 1.43 -15.90 5.57
C VAL A 147 0.02 -15.39 5.25
N VAL A 148 -0.52 -14.53 6.11
CA VAL A 148 -1.77 -13.81 5.84
C VAL A 148 -1.43 -12.48 5.21
N VAL A 149 -2.09 -12.16 4.09
CA VAL A 149 -1.92 -10.90 3.37
C VAL A 149 -3.23 -10.12 3.35
N PHE A 150 -3.17 -8.85 3.76
CA PHE A 150 -4.30 -7.92 3.72
C PHE A 150 -4.14 -6.97 2.53
N GLY A 151 -5.06 -7.06 1.58
CA GLY A 151 -5.05 -6.21 0.39
C GLY A 151 -5.36 -4.74 0.70
N ALA A 152 -4.64 -3.82 0.05
CA ALA A 152 -4.89 -2.39 0.12
C ALA A 152 -6.07 -1.97 -0.78
N SER A 153 -6.82 -0.92 -0.40
CA SER A 153 -7.94 -0.42 -1.20
C SER A 153 -7.51 0.37 -2.43
N ASN A 154 -6.42 1.13 -2.31
CA ASN A 154 -5.99 2.12 -3.30
C ASN A 154 -5.10 1.55 -4.42
N PHE A 155 -4.72 0.29 -4.32
CA PHE A 155 -3.98 -0.47 -5.33
C PHE A 155 -4.57 -1.88 -5.46
N PRO A 156 -5.73 -2.03 -6.13
CA PRO A 156 -6.44 -3.30 -6.21
C PRO A 156 -5.65 -4.47 -6.83
N LEU A 157 -4.57 -4.19 -7.55
CA LEU A 157 -3.68 -5.20 -8.14
C LEU A 157 -2.30 -5.22 -7.47
N ALA A 158 -1.58 -4.08 -7.45
CA ALA A 158 -0.17 -4.04 -7.08
C ALA A 158 0.10 -4.27 -5.58
N TYR A 159 -0.85 -3.95 -4.71
CA TYR A 159 -0.77 -4.14 -3.25
C TYR A 159 -1.98 -4.91 -2.70
N SER A 160 -2.52 -5.83 -3.49
CA SER A 160 -3.63 -6.67 -3.10
C SER A 160 -3.32 -8.14 -3.41
N THR A 161 -4.28 -8.88 -3.95
CA THR A 161 -4.34 -10.35 -4.06
C THR A 161 -3.07 -11.02 -4.58
N ALA A 162 -2.45 -10.53 -5.65
CA ALA A 162 -1.19 -11.01 -6.21
C ALA A 162 -0.10 -9.92 -6.19
N GLY A 163 -0.25 -8.94 -5.30
CA GLY A 163 0.70 -7.85 -5.13
C GLY A 163 1.99 -8.26 -4.43
N GLY A 164 2.77 -7.24 -4.00
CA GLY A 164 4.12 -7.43 -3.47
C GLY A 164 4.22 -8.42 -2.32
N ASP A 165 3.33 -8.33 -1.34
CA ASP A 165 3.34 -9.19 -0.16
C ASP A 165 3.08 -10.65 -0.53
N THR A 166 2.08 -10.90 -1.39
CA THR A 166 1.78 -12.24 -1.91
C THR A 166 2.92 -12.78 -2.76
N ALA A 167 3.43 -11.99 -3.69
CA ALA A 167 4.51 -12.40 -4.59
C ALA A 167 5.79 -12.77 -3.82
N SER A 168 6.18 -11.97 -2.83
CA SER A 168 7.37 -12.22 -2.01
C SER A 168 7.20 -13.43 -1.09
N ALA A 169 6.03 -13.59 -0.47
CA ALA A 169 5.75 -14.77 0.36
C ALA A 169 5.78 -16.07 -0.44
N LEU A 170 5.12 -16.11 -1.61
CA LEU A 170 5.15 -17.27 -2.51
C LEU A 170 6.57 -17.54 -3.03
N ALA A 171 7.36 -16.50 -3.38
CA ALA A 171 8.76 -16.66 -3.76
C ALA A 171 9.58 -17.29 -2.65
N ALA A 172 9.38 -16.90 -1.40
CA ALA A 172 10.05 -17.48 -0.25
C ALA A 172 9.63 -18.92 0.06
N GLY A 173 8.59 -19.46 -0.60
CA GLY A 173 8.05 -20.79 -0.36
C GLY A 173 7.05 -20.83 0.80
N CYS A 174 6.42 -19.70 1.09
CA CYS A 174 5.36 -19.58 2.09
C CYS A 174 3.99 -19.64 1.41
N PRO A 175 3.08 -20.55 1.80
CA PRO A 175 1.69 -20.48 1.39
C PRO A 175 1.03 -19.18 1.85
N VAL A 176 0.09 -18.68 1.06
CA VAL A 176 -0.54 -17.36 1.31
C VAL A 176 -2.06 -17.52 1.47
N ILE A 177 -2.60 -16.84 2.47
CA ILE A 177 -4.03 -16.65 2.65
C ILE A 177 -4.30 -15.14 2.53
N VAL A 178 -4.98 -14.74 1.48
CA VAL A 178 -5.36 -13.34 1.29
C VAL A 178 -6.69 -13.08 2.00
N LYS A 179 -6.73 -12.07 2.86
CA LYS A 179 -7.97 -11.41 3.27
C LYS A 179 -8.28 -10.35 2.23
N ALA A 180 -9.26 -10.62 1.37
CA ALA A 180 -9.67 -9.74 0.28
C ALA A 180 -10.15 -8.39 0.80
N HIS A 181 -9.85 -7.33 0.07
CA HIS A 181 -10.39 -6.01 0.41
C HIS A 181 -11.85 -5.91 -0.09
N PRO A 182 -12.82 -5.54 0.78
CA PRO A 182 -14.24 -5.62 0.42
C PRO A 182 -14.66 -4.65 -0.70
N TYR A 183 -13.93 -3.57 -0.93
CA TYR A 183 -14.30 -2.56 -1.93
C TYR A 183 -13.89 -2.91 -3.36
N HIS A 184 -13.09 -3.95 -3.57
CA HIS A 184 -12.73 -4.48 -4.89
C HIS A 184 -12.74 -6.02 -4.90
N ALA A 185 -13.76 -6.61 -4.30
CA ALA A 185 -13.86 -8.06 -4.13
C ALA A 185 -13.95 -8.81 -5.48
N GLY A 186 -14.55 -8.23 -6.50
CA GLY A 186 -14.61 -8.84 -7.82
C GLY A 186 -13.24 -8.82 -8.54
N THR A 187 -12.50 -7.74 -8.45
CA THR A 187 -11.12 -7.68 -8.91
C THR A 187 -10.27 -8.73 -8.19
N ASN A 188 -10.45 -8.86 -6.87
CA ASN A 188 -9.78 -9.89 -6.07
C ASN A 188 -10.15 -11.31 -6.53
N GLU A 189 -11.44 -11.60 -6.76
CA GLU A 189 -11.87 -12.93 -7.21
C GLU A 189 -11.24 -13.33 -8.55
N LEU A 190 -11.19 -12.40 -9.52
CA LEU A 190 -10.57 -12.64 -10.82
C LEU A 190 -9.07 -12.96 -10.66
N VAL A 191 -8.35 -12.16 -9.87
CA VAL A 191 -6.91 -12.37 -9.64
C VAL A 191 -6.67 -13.64 -8.83
N ALA A 192 -7.49 -13.93 -7.81
CA ALA A 192 -7.38 -15.16 -7.03
C ALA A 192 -7.58 -16.40 -7.92
N GLY A 193 -8.56 -16.37 -8.83
CA GLY A 193 -8.77 -17.42 -9.81
C GLY A 193 -7.56 -17.64 -10.72
N ALA A 194 -6.89 -16.56 -11.15
CA ALA A 194 -5.67 -16.63 -11.94
C ALA A 194 -4.51 -17.28 -11.16
N VAL A 195 -4.33 -16.94 -9.87
CA VAL A 195 -3.30 -17.56 -9.00
C VAL A 195 -3.57 -19.06 -8.84
N ILE A 196 -4.82 -19.45 -8.60
CA ILE A 196 -5.21 -20.86 -8.48
C ILE A 196 -4.99 -21.62 -9.80
N SER A 197 -5.37 -21.04 -10.94
CA SER A 197 -5.12 -21.63 -12.26
C SER A 197 -3.62 -21.87 -12.49
N ALA A 198 -2.79 -20.87 -12.19
CA ALA A 198 -1.34 -21.00 -12.29
C ALA A 198 -0.77 -22.08 -11.36
N ALA A 199 -1.27 -22.17 -10.12
CA ALA A 199 -0.84 -23.19 -9.16
C ALA A 199 -1.14 -24.60 -9.66
N GLN A 200 -2.34 -24.83 -10.19
CA GLN A 200 -2.75 -26.11 -10.76
C GLN A 200 -1.89 -26.48 -12.00
N LYS A 201 -1.70 -25.51 -12.92
CA LYS A 201 -0.90 -25.72 -14.15
C LYS A 201 0.56 -26.05 -13.86
N THR A 202 1.13 -25.49 -12.81
CA THR A 202 2.54 -25.68 -12.46
C THR A 202 2.74 -26.78 -11.39
N GLY A 203 1.66 -27.46 -10.99
CA GLY A 203 1.72 -28.61 -10.07
C GLY A 203 2.10 -28.21 -8.63
N MET A 204 1.74 -26.99 -8.20
CA MET A 204 1.91 -26.58 -6.81
C MET A 204 0.94 -27.35 -5.92
N PRO A 205 1.24 -27.55 -4.63
CA PRO A 205 0.34 -28.27 -3.73
C PRO A 205 -0.97 -27.49 -3.51
N ASP A 206 -2.08 -28.22 -3.31
CA ASP A 206 -3.33 -27.63 -2.84
C ASP A 206 -3.08 -26.92 -1.50
N GLY A 207 -3.65 -25.70 -1.33
CA GLY A 207 -3.41 -24.86 -0.16
C GLY A 207 -2.21 -23.90 -0.26
N VAL A 208 -1.46 -23.89 -1.38
CA VAL A 208 -0.42 -22.89 -1.62
C VAL A 208 -0.99 -21.46 -1.61
N PHE A 209 -2.26 -21.32 -1.96
CA PHE A 209 -2.97 -20.07 -1.99
C PHE A 209 -4.44 -20.23 -1.60
N SER A 210 -4.95 -19.28 -0.80
CA SER A 210 -6.38 -19.13 -0.49
C SER A 210 -6.75 -17.66 -0.50
N SER A 211 -8.03 -17.34 -0.73
CA SER A 211 -8.54 -15.96 -0.71
C SER A 211 -9.91 -15.92 -0.07
N LEU A 212 -10.03 -15.18 1.04
CA LEU A 212 -11.22 -15.09 1.86
C LEU A 212 -11.82 -13.69 1.83
N ASN A 213 -13.11 -13.62 1.56
CA ASN A 213 -13.89 -12.38 1.61
C ASN A 213 -14.31 -12.08 3.05
N ASP A 214 -14.27 -10.81 3.43
CA ASP A 214 -14.82 -10.31 4.70
C ASP A 214 -15.08 -8.80 4.56
N SER A 215 -16.30 -8.38 4.77
CA SER A 215 -16.70 -6.96 4.77
C SER A 215 -16.37 -6.25 6.10
N GLY A 216 -16.01 -7.03 7.13
CA GLY A 216 -15.65 -6.57 8.47
C GLY A 216 -14.19 -6.78 8.84
N PHE A 217 -13.98 -7.02 10.13
CA PHE A 217 -12.65 -7.25 10.70
C PHE A 217 -12.50 -8.62 11.36
N SER A 218 -13.59 -9.39 11.51
CA SER A 218 -13.63 -10.62 12.29
C SER A 218 -12.70 -11.70 11.72
N ILE A 219 -12.78 -11.96 10.45
CA ILE A 219 -11.95 -12.97 9.78
C ILE A 219 -10.48 -12.55 9.77
N GLY A 220 -10.20 -11.26 9.51
CA GLY A 220 -8.84 -10.73 9.60
C GLY A 220 -8.24 -10.93 10.99
N GLN A 221 -8.98 -10.64 12.05
CA GLN A 221 -8.53 -10.85 13.43
C GLN A 221 -8.37 -12.33 13.78
N PHE A 222 -9.30 -13.19 13.32
CA PHE A 222 -9.21 -14.64 13.50
C PHE A 222 -7.93 -15.19 12.87
N LEU A 223 -7.66 -14.84 11.62
CA LEU A 223 -6.47 -15.28 10.88
C LEU A 223 -5.17 -14.86 11.59
N VAL A 224 -5.06 -13.62 12.04
CA VAL A 224 -3.85 -13.15 12.76
C VAL A 224 -3.64 -13.91 14.08
N LYS A 225 -4.71 -14.24 14.77
CA LYS A 225 -4.64 -15.01 16.05
C LYS A 225 -4.41 -16.49 15.85
N HIS A 226 -4.65 -17.04 14.66
CA HIS A 226 -4.58 -18.47 14.40
C HIS A 226 -3.14 -19.00 14.48
N GLN A 227 -2.92 -20.11 15.22
CA GLN A 227 -1.58 -20.64 15.51
C GLN A 227 -0.81 -21.11 14.26
N GLY A 228 -1.49 -21.59 13.22
CA GLY A 228 -0.90 -22.00 11.95
C GLY A 228 -0.31 -20.85 11.14
N VAL A 229 -0.74 -19.60 11.36
CA VAL A 229 -0.20 -18.42 10.67
C VAL A 229 1.15 -18.04 11.26
N LYS A 230 2.14 -17.77 10.42
CA LYS A 230 3.54 -17.49 10.80
C LYS A 230 4.01 -16.07 10.48
N ALA A 231 3.30 -15.34 9.64
CA ALA A 231 3.54 -13.90 9.42
C ALA A 231 2.30 -13.21 8.87
N VAL A 232 2.31 -11.88 8.91
CA VAL A 232 1.29 -11.00 8.35
C VAL A 232 1.94 -9.99 7.44
N GLY A 233 1.42 -9.83 6.21
CA GLY A 233 1.68 -8.70 5.30
C GLY A 233 0.47 -7.77 5.30
N PHE A 234 0.70 -6.48 5.46
CA PHE A 234 -0.37 -5.49 5.49
C PHE A 234 0.06 -4.19 4.80
N THR A 235 -0.81 -3.66 3.96
CA THR A 235 -0.68 -2.31 3.40
C THR A 235 -1.96 -1.54 3.67
N GLY A 236 -1.88 -0.38 4.35
CA GLY A 236 -3.06 0.41 4.65
C GLY A 236 -2.85 1.49 5.72
N SER A 237 -3.92 1.82 6.47
CA SER A 237 -3.87 2.87 7.48
C SER A 237 -3.02 2.49 8.70
N TYR A 238 -2.43 3.51 9.37
CA TYR A 238 -1.70 3.31 10.63
C TYR A 238 -2.54 2.58 11.69
N SER A 239 -3.81 2.96 11.85
CA SER A 239 -4.69 2.32 12.84
C SER A 239 -4.94 0.84 12.54
N GLY A 240 -5.08 0.47 11.26
CA GLY A 240 -5.25 -0.91 10.83
C GLY A 240 -3.98 -1.74 11.06
N GLY A 241 -2.83 -1.27 10.57
CA GLY A 241 -1.55 -1.95 10.73
C GLY A 241 -1.15 -2.11 12.21
N LYS A 242 -1.34 -1.05 13.01
CA LYS A 242 -1.07 -1.10 14.45
C LYS A 242 -1.95 -2.12 15.18
N ALA A 243 -3.24 -2.19 14.85
CA ALA A 243 -4.14 -3.18 15.45
C ALA A 243 -3.72 -4.62 15.13
N LEU A 244 -3.33 -4.91 13.88
CA LEU A 244 -2.83 -6.24 13.49
C LEU A 244 -1.50 -6.56 14.16
N PHE A 245 -0.59 -5.58 14.26
CA PHE A 245 0.68 -5.72 14.97
C PHE A 245 0.45 -6.09 16.44
N ASP A 246 -0.45 -5.37 17.15
CA ASP A 246 -0.74 -5.63 18.55
C ASP A 246 -1.35 -7.03 18.76
N LEU A 247 -2.27 -7.46 17.87
CA LEU A 247 -2.83 -8.80 17.89
C LEU A 247 -1.76 -9.88 17.67
N ALA A 248 -0.86 -9.69 16.73
CA ALA A 248 0.22 -10.62 16.44
C ALA A 248 1.23 -10.72 17.59
N ALA A 249 1.57 -9.59 18.21
CA ALA A 249 2.47 -9.49 19.36
C ALA A 249 1.88 -10.11 20.64
N ALA A 250 0.55 -10.07 20.79
CA ALA A 250 -0.15 -10.61 21.97
C ALA A 250 -0.37 -12.13 21.93
N ARG A 251 0.05 -12.83 20.86
CA ARG A 251 -0.05 -14.29 20.76
C ARG A 251 0.92 -14.98 21.72
N ASN A 252 0.62 -16.22 22.13
CA ASN A 252 1.55 -17.06 22.90
C ASN A 252 2.88 -17.25 22.16
N GLU A 253 2.83 -17.39 20.83
CA GLU A 253 3.98 -17.34 19.93
C GLU A 253 3.83 -16.10 19.04
N PRO A 254 4.47 -14.97 19.38
CA PRO A 254 4.43 -13.76 18.55
C PRO A 254 4.96 -14.01 17.14
N ILE A 255 4.34 -13.37 16.15
CA ILE A 255 4.73 -13.49 14.74
C ILE A 255 5.08 -12.11 14.15
N PRO A 256 5.97 -12.06 13.15
CA PRO A 256 6.29 -10.82 12.47
C PRO A 256 5.09 -10.27 11.69
N VAL A 257 4.96 -8.94 11.72
CA VAL A 257 4.01 -8.19 10.91
C VAL A 257 4.81 -7.21 10.04
N PHE A 258 4.72 -7.39 8.75
CA PHE A 258 5.28 -6.49 7.74
C PHE A 258 4.16 -5.54 7.31
N ALA A 259 4.16 -4.34 7.89
CA ALA A 259 3.08 -3.38 7.69
C ALA A 259 3.61 -2.09 7.06
N GLU A 260 3.17 -1.79 5.84
CA GLU A 260 3.31 -0.48 5.24
C GLU A 260 2.08 0.35 5.61
N MET A 261 2.31 1.44 6.32
CA MET A 261 1.26 2.28 6.89
C MET A 261 1.31 3.70 6.31
N GLY A 262 0.40 4.57 6.76
CA GLY A 262 0.31 5.95 6.29
C GLY A 262 1.60 6.76 6.45
N SER A 263 1.79 7.76 5.56
CA SER A 263 2.97 8.62 5.50
C SER A 263 2.58 10.03 5.07
N LEU A 264 3.38 11.03 5.44
CA LEU A 264 3.22 12.43 5.02
C LEU A 264 4.11 12.81 3.84
N ASN A 265 5.13 12.01 3.55
CA ASN A 265 6.00 12.17 2.38
C ASN A 265 6.45 13.61 2.16
N PRO A 266 7.23 14.22 3.05
CA PRO A 266 7.55 15.63 2.99
C PRO A 266 8.29 16.00 1.71
N ILE A 267 7.91 17.14 1.14
CA ILE A 267 8.66 17.82 0.09
C ILE A 267 9.35 19.03 0.69
N VAL A 268 10.61 19.22 0.37
CA VAL A 268 11.37 20.45 0.67
C VAL A 268 11.70 21.16 -0.64
N VAL A 269 11.33 22.42 -0.76
CA VAL A 269 11.67 23.28 -1.90
C VAL A 269 12.56 24.41 -1.40
N LEU A 270 13.84 24.37 -1.77
CA LEU A 270 14.81 25.38 -1.37
C LEU A 270 14.69 26.63 -2.23
N SER A 271 15.10 27.77 -1.69
CA SER A 271 14.91 29.11 -2.27
C SER A 271 15.52 29.28 -3.67
N ASP A 272 16.57 28.53 -3.99
CA ASP A 272 17.24 28.56 -5.30
C ASP A 272 16.40 27.95 -6.44
N VAL A 273 15.47 27.04 -6.11
CA VAL A 273 14.59 26.41 -7.11
C VAL A 273 13.42 27.30 -7.48
N VAL A 274 12.92 28.06 -6.51
CA VAL A 274 11.76 28.95 -6.72
C VAL A 274 12.03 30.00 -7.78
N SER A 275 13.27 30.53 -7.86
CA SER A 275 13.65 31.56 -8.83
C SER A 275 13.84 31.04 -10.25
N ASP A 276 14.38 29.82 -10.41
CA ASP A 276 14.82 29.33 -11.71
C ASP A 276 13.83 28.35 -12.40
N HIS A 277 13.08 27.57 -11.62
CA HIS A 277 12.24 26.50 -12.14
C HIS A 277 10.85 26.44 -11.47
N GLY A 278 10.43 27.54 -10.87
CA GLY A 278 9.25 27.61 -10.01
C GLY A 278 7.96 27.06 -10.63
N GLU A 279 7.68 27.39 -11.90
CA GLU A 279 6.44 26.95 -12.57
C GLU A 279 6.40 25.42 -12.77
N ARG A 280 7.50 24.84 -13.22
CA ARG A 280 7.60 23.37 -13.40
C ARG A 280 7.45 22.62 -12.07
N VAL A 281 8.06 23.12 -11.00
CA VAL A 281 7.98 22.49 -9.69
C VAL A 281 6.57 22.64 -9.10
N LEU A 282 5.92 23.79 -9.30
CA LEU A 282 4.51 24.01 -8.96
C LEU A 282 3.61 22.96 -9.62
N ASP A 283 3.81 22.72 -10.94
CA ASP A 283 3.03 21.73 -11.70
C ASP A 283 3.21 20.33 -11.15
N LEU A 284 4.45 19.91 -10.93
CA LEU A 284 4.76 18.59 -10.40
C LEU A 284 4.15 18.35 -9.01
N ILE A 285 4.26 19.35 -8.13
CA ILE A 285 3.71 19.22 -6.77
C ILE A 285 2.17 19.21 -6.81
N ALA A 286 1.55 20.13 -7.56
CA ALA A 286 0.10 20.19 -7.67
C ALA A 286 -0.47 18.88 -8.24
N GLN A 287 0.14 18.34 -9.29
CA GLN A 287 -0.22 17.03 -9.85
C GLN A 287 -0.05 15.91 -8.82
N SER A 288 1.06 15.88 -8.07
CA SER A 288 1.32 14.85 -7.06
C SER A 288 0.30 14.88 -5.91
N VAL A 289 -0.25 16.05 -5.58
CA VAL A 289 -1.27 16.20 -4.54
C VAL A 289 -2.65 15.78 -5.02
N THR A 290 -3.00 16.05 -6.29
CA THR A 290 -4.38 15.90 -6.80
C THR A 290 -4.61 14.63 -7.63
N TYR A 291 -3.57 14.02 -8.18
CA TYR A 291 -3.69 12.80 -9.00
C TYR A 291 -4.39 11.68 -8.26
N GLY A 292 -5.41 11.08 -8.88
CA GLY A 292 -6.22 10.00 -8.30
C GLY A 292 -6.87 10.38 -6.96
N ALA A 293 -7.35 11.62 -6.84
CA ALA A 293 -7.86 12.22 -5.61
C ALA A 293 -6.84 12.16 -4.44
N GLY A 294 -5.53 12.22 -4.72
CA GLY A 294 -4.48 12.17 -3.70
C GLY A 294 -4.44 10.87 -2.90
N GLN A 295 -5.00 9.77 -3.41
CA GLN A 295 -5.13 8.49 -2.70
C GLN A 295 -3.92 7.58 -2.92
N PHE A 296 -2.72 8.11 -2.70
CA PHE A 296 -1.46 7.39 -2.79
C PHE A 296 -0.74 7.37 -1.44
N CYS A 297 -0.12 6.25 -1.11
CA CYS A 297 0.73 6.14 0.07
C CYS A 297 1.94 7.09 0.01
N THR A 298 2.34 7.50 -1.19
CA THR A 298 3.43 8.45 -1.46
C THR A 298 2.97 9.87 -1.79
N LYS A 299 1.67 10.21 -1.64
CA LYS A 299 1.16 11.57 -1.84
C LYS A 299 1.82 12.53 -0.84
N PRO A 300 2.38 13.68 -1.32
CA PRO A 300 2.98 14.65 -0.41
C PRO A 300 1.91 15.30 0.48
N GLY A 301 1.97 15.04 1.78
CA GLY A 301 1.09 15.64 2.79
C GLY A 301 1.66 16.93 3.36
N LEU A 302 3.00 17.10 3.31
CA LEU A 302 3.71 18.27 3.80
C LEU A 302 4.65 18.83 2.73
N ILE A 303 4.70 20.15 2.62
CA ILE A 303 5.53 20.87 1.65
C ILE A 303 6.22 22.02 2.37
N PHE A 304 7.53 21.93 2.62
CA PHE A 304 8.32 22.96 3.26
C PHE A 304 8.92 23.88 2.19
N LEU A 305 8.65 25.17 2.31
CA LEU A 305 9.06 26.20 1.33
C LEU A 305 10.01 27.17 2.00
N GLU A 306 11.20 27.38 1.43
CA GLU A 306 12.26 28.24 2.00
C GLU A 306 12.33 29.62 1.36
N GLY A 307 12.54 30.64 2.22
CA GLY A 307 13.03 31.96 1.85
C GLY A 307 11.94 32.97 1.50
N ASP A 308 12.36 34.16 1.06
CA ASP A 308 11.49 35.33 0.84
C ASP A 308 10.36 35.11 -0.16
N SER A 309 10.57 34.26 -1.16
CA SER A 309 9.58 33.91 -2.18
C SER A 309 8.62 32.79 -1.77
N ALA A 310 8.87 32.12 -0.62
CA ALA A 310 8.10 30.96 -0.17
C ALA A 310 6.59 31.27 -0.04
N SER A 311 6.24 32.43 0.51
CA SER A 311 4.83 32.83 0.66
C SER A 311 4.12 33.02 -0.69
N ALA A 312 4.80 33.62 -1.67
CA ALA A 312 4.26 33.81 -3.03
C ALA A 312 4.10 32.45 -3.74
N PHE A 313 5.11 31.58 -3.62
CA PHE A 313 5.07 30.22 -4.17
C PHE A 313 3.94 29.39 -3.55
N GLY A 314 3.75 29.43 -2.22
CA GLY A 314 2.68 28.74 -1.53
C GLY A 314 1.28 29.18 -1.99
N LYS A 315 1.08 30.48 -2.24
CA LYS A 315 -0.18 31.02 -2.79
C LYS A 315 -0.45 30.55 -4.22
N LEU A 316 0.57 30.56 -5.08
CA LEU A 316 0.46 30.07 -6.46
C LEU A 316 0.15 28.57 -6.47
N LEU A 317 0.84 27.78 -5.65
CA LEU A 317 0.59 26.35 -5.48
C LEU A 317 -0.84 26.10 -5.00
N GLY A 318 -1.30 26.85 -4.00
CA GLY A 318 -2.66 26.74 -3.49
C GLY A 318 -3.72 27.03 -4.53
N THR A 319 -3.52 28.08 -5.32
CA THR A 319 -4.42 28.42 -6.44
C THR A 319 -4.44 27.29 -7.48
N LYS A 320 -3.29 26.72 -7.81
CA LYS A 320 -3.17 25.64 -8.79
C LYS A 320 -3.84 24.35 -8.31
N ILE A 321 -3.63 23.95 -7.07
CA ILE A 321 -4.31 22.78 -6.45
C ILE A 321 -5.83 23.01 -6.42
N ALA A 322 -6.29 24.18 -6.00
CA ALA A 322 -7.71 24.49 -5.93
C ALA A 322 -8.40 24.54 -7.30
N SER A 323 -7.67 24.84 -8.38
CA SER A 323 -8.20 24.84 -9.76
C SER A 323 -8.05 23.51 -10.49
N SER A 324 -7.41 22.49 -9.88
CA SER A 324 -7.27 21.17 -10.49
C SER A 324 -8.61 20.44 -10.55
N GLU A 325 -8.77 19.56 -11.53
CA GLU A 325 -9.96 18.73 -11.67
C GLU A 325 -10.16 17.82 -10.45
N HIS A 326 -11.41 17.58 -10.11
CA HIS A 326 -11.76 16.65 -9.05
C HIS A 326 -11.69 15.20 -9.57
N SER A 327 -11.32 14.30 -8.69
CA SER A 327 -11.35 12.86 -8.97
C SER A 327 -12.21 12.12 -7.93
N VAL A 328 -12.76 11.01 -8.33
CA VAL A 328 -13.58 10.13 -7.47
C VAL A 328 -12.70 9.50 -6.39
N MET A 329 -13.21 9.45 -5.18
CA MET A 329 -12.58 8.70 -4.09
C MET A 329 -13.01 7.22 -4.14
N LEU A 330 -12.11 6.33 -3.79
CA LEU A 330 -12.27 4.87 -3.94
C LEU A 330 -13.55 4.31 -3.30
N HIS A 331 -13.98 4.89 -2.19
CA HIS A 331 -15.21 4.46 -1.50
C HIS A 331 -15.63 5.46 -0.41
N ASN A 332 -16.88 5.41 -0.02
CA ASN A 332 -17.50 6.31 0.97
C ASN A 332 -16.76 6.34 2.32
N GLY A 333 -16.14 5.24 2.74
CA GLY A 333 -15.39 5.19 3.99
C GLY A 333 -14.13 6.06 3.96
N ILE A 334 -13.40 6.08 2.82
CA ILE A 334 -12.26 6.99 2.62
C ILE A 334 -12.76 8.44 2.51
N HIS A 335 -13.80 8.67 1.72
CA HIS A 335 -14.40 9.99 1.53
C HIS A 335 -14.82 10.62 2.87
N SER A 336 -15.58 9.91 3.69
CA SER A 336 -16.04 10.39 5.01
C SER A 336 -14.85 10.70 5.94
N ARG A 337 -13.85 9.82 5.98
CA ARG A 337 -12.65 10.03 6.80
C ARG A 337 -11.82 11.22 6.30
N PHE A 338 -11.68 11.37 4.99
CA PHE A 338 -11.02 12.52 4.38
C PHE A 338 -11.66 13.83 4.83
N HIS A 339 -12.97 13.97 4.69
CA HIS A 339 -13.70 15.18 5.09
C HIS A 339 -13.62 15.45 6.59
N THR A 340 -13.69 14.42 7.42
CA THR A 340 -13.54 14.55 8.88
C THR A 340 -12.15 15.06 9.25
N ASN A 341 -11.09 14.44 8.74
CA ASN A 341 -9.72 14.83 9.05
C ASN A 341 -9.37 16.21 8.47
N ARG A 342 -9.80 16.48 7.23
CA ARG A 342 -9.66 17.80 6.61
C ARG A 342 -10.31 18.89 7.46
N SER A 343 -11.57 18.70 7.89
CA SER A 343 -12.30 19.67 8.71
C SER A 343 -11.64 19.90 10.06
N LYS A 344 -11.09 18.85 10.68
CA LYS A 344 -10.33 18.94 11.92
C LYS A 344 -9.11 19.84 11.77
N LEU A 345 -8.30 19.64 10.72
CA LEU A 345 -7.10 20.44 10.46
C LEU A 345 -7.45 21.90 10.12
N LEU A 346 -8.50 22.14 9.35
CA LEU A 346 -8.95 23.51 9.06
C LEU A 346 -9.40 24.24 10.32
N ALA A 347 -10.05 23.58 11.24
CA ALA A 347 -10.51 24.17 12.49
C ALA A 347 -9.37 24.49 13.48
N SER A 348 -8.26 23.74 13.41
CA SER A 348 -7.08 23.93 14.27
C SER A 348 -6.13 25.04 13.81
N SER A 349 -6.45 25.74 12.72
CA SER A 349 -5.52 26.67 12.02
C SER A 349 -6.13 28.05 11.84
N SER A 350 -6.17 28.88 12.90
CA SER A 350 -6.78 30.22 12.84
C SER A 350 -6.05 31.20 11.90
N ASP A 351 -4.73 31.08 11.76
CA ASP A 351 -3.89 32.02 11.02
C ASP A 351 -3.42 31.48 9.64
N ALA A 352 -3.82 30.26 9.30
CA ALA A 352 -3.46 29.65 8.02
C ALA A 352 -4.32 30.16 6.86
N ILE A 353 -3.72 30.26 5.69
CA ILE A 353 -4.44 30.59 4.45
C ILE A 353 -4.90 29.29 3.79
N CYS A 354 -6.20 29.12 3.64
CA CYS A 354 -6.78 27.96 3.00
C CYS A 354 -7.10 28.24 1.52
N PHE A 355 -6.55 27.43 0.64
CA PHE A 355 -6.93 27.36 -0.78
C PHE A 355 -7.73 26.06 -0.97
N SER A 356 -8.96 26.18 -1.41
CA SER A 356 -9.84 25.04 -1.59
C SER A 356 -10.62 25.18 -2.88
N SER A 357 -10.77 24.09 -3.61
CA SER A 357 -11.70 24.04 -4.74
C SER A 357 -13.15 24.25 -4.27
N VAL A 358 -14.00 24.67 -5.17
CA VAL A 358 -15.45 24.62 -4.95
C VAL A 358 -15.83 23.15 -4.68
N PRO A 359 -16.68 22.86 -3.68
CA PRO A 359 -17.11 21.49 -3.45
C PRO A 359 -17.69 20.88 -4.73
N PRO A 360 -17.30 19.63 -5.06
CA PRO A 360 -17.81 18.97 -6.26
C PRO A 360 -19.32 18.71 -6.16
N CYS A 361 -20.00 18.71 -7.31
CA CYS A 361 -21.45 18.48 -7.39
C CYS A 361 -21.86 17.02 -7.17
N THR A 362 -20.92 16.07 -7.32
CA THR A 362 -21.15 14.63 -7.13
C THR A 362 -20.67 14.20 -5.75
N GLU A 363 -21.46 13.32 -5.16
CA GLU A 363 -21.12 12.69 -3.90
C GLU A 363 -19.83 11.93 -3.92
N ASN A 364 -18.98 11.62 -3.34
CA ASN A 364 -17.77 10.78 -3.39
C ASN A 364 -16.57 11.37 -4.14
N MET A 365 -16.54 12.69 -4.37
CA MET A 365 -15.35 13.38 -4.87
C MET A 365 -14.61 14.12 -3.77
N GLY A 366 -13.27 14.11 -3.85
CA GLY A 366 -12.41 14.84 -2.90
C GLY A 366 -12.34 16.34 -3.21
N THR A 367 -12.35 17.18 -2.18
CA THR A 367 -12.16 18.64 -2.30
C THR A 367 -10.66 18.96 -2.28
N ASN A 368 -10.09 19.37 -3.41
CA ASN A 368 -8.67 19.73 -3.52
C ASN A 368 -8.33 20.91 -2.57
N THR A 369 -7.38 20.72 -1.67
CA THR A 369 -7.12 21.70 -0.62
C THR A 369 -5.62 21.82 -0.32
N LEU A 370 -5.13 23.05 -0.25
CA LEU A 370 -3.83 23.39 0.32
C LEU A 370 -4.02 24.34 1.50
N LEU A 371 -3.45 23.99 2.64
CA LEU A 371 -3.35 24.86 3.81
C LEU A 371 -1.94 25.46 3.85
N VAL A 372 -1.82 26.78 3.91
CA VAL A 372 -0.53 27.49 3.96
C VAL A 372 -0.37 28.14 5.33
N LEU A 373 0.69 27.81 6.04
CA LEU A 373 0.96 28.30 7.40
C LEU A 373 2.47 28.54 7.62
N LYS A 374 2.81 29.18 8.73
CA LYS A 374 4.21 29.44 9.11
C LYS A 374 4.81 28.27 9.89
N ALA A 375 6.14 28.17 9.88
CA ALA A 375 6.88 27.13 10.62
C ALA A 375 6.57 27.11 12.13
N GLN A 376 6.38 28.27 12.75
CA GLN A 376 6.00 28.36 14.18
C GLN A 376 4.65 27.73 14.48
N ASP A 377 3.66 27.92 13.59
CA ASP A 377 2.30 27.38 13.75
C ASP A 377 2.28 25.88 13.54
N PHE A 378 3.09 25.39 12.58
CA PHE A 378 3.30 23.96 12.36
C PHE A 378 3.90 23.27 13.58
N LYS A 379 5.00 23.80 14.14
CA LYS A 379 5.68 23.21 15.31
C LYS A 379 4.79 23.24 16.57
N GLY A 380 3.90 24.20 16.67
CA GLY A 380 2.98 24.36 17.80
C GLY A 380 1.79 23.40 17.82
N ASN A 381 1.52 22.69 16.72
CA ASN A 381 0.32 21.86 16.60
C ASN A 381 0.61 20.46 16.06
N PRO A 382 0.56 19.42 16.91
CA PRO A 382 0.83 18.03 16.51
C PRO A 382 -0.20 17.45 15.52
N GLU A 383 -1.34 18.11 15.29
CA GLU A 383 -2.34 17.61 14.34
C GLU A 383 -1.84 17.67 12.89
N PHE A 384 -0.91 18.59 12.57
CA PHE A 384 -0.33 18.71 11.23
C PHE A 384 0.58 17.55 10.82
N ILE A 385 0.98 16.68 11.75
CA ILE A 385 1.74 15.46 11.46
C ILE A 385 0.85 14.22 11.36
N GLU A 386 -0.48 14.38 11.32
CA GLU A 386 -1.43 13.32 11.02
C GLU A 386 -1.76 13.29 9.51
N GLU A 387 -1.80 12.11 8.92
CA GLU A 387 -2.13 11.94 7.51
C GLU A 387 -3.61 12.27 7.23
N VAL A 388 -3.83 13.11 6.20
CA VAL A 388 -5.13 13.27 5.55
C VAL A 388 -5.08 12.58 4.19
N PHE A 389 -5.65 11.38 4.12
CA PHE A 389 -5.63 10.56 2.91
C PHE A 389 -6.66 11.05 1.90
N GLY A 390 -6.17 11.75 0.88
CA GLY A 390 -6.98 12.45 -0.12
C GLY A 390 -6.26 13.67 -0.68
N PRO A 391 -6.92 14.51 -1.50
CA PRO A 391 -6.31 15.65 -2.19
C PRO A 391 -6.14 16.87 -1.25
N PHE A 392 -5.36 16.66 -0.19
CA PHE A 392 -5.05 17.66 0.84
C PHE A 392 -3.56 17.67 1.15
N SER A 393 -2.98 18.87 1.28
CA SER A 393 -1.61 19.06 1.74
C SER A 393 -1.48 20.32 2.59
N VAL A 394 -0.39 20.37 3.35
CA VAL A 394 0.00 21.53 4.16
C VAL A 394 1.31 22.09 3.61
N ALA A 395 1.34 23.34 3.23
CA ALA A 395 2.55 24.08 2.89
C ALA A 395 3.03 24.91 4.08
N VAL A 396 4.26 24.68 4.51
CA VAL A 396 4.89 25.33 5.65
C VAL A 396 5.91 26.33 5.14
N ILE A 397 5.70 27.61 5.42
CA ILE A 397 6.61 28.69 5.07
C ILE A 397 7.72 28.76 6.13
N CYS A 398 8.96 28.62 5.68
CA CYS A 398 10.17 28.66 6.50
C CYS A 398 11.07 29.81 6.01
N ASP A 399 11.48 30.69 6.92
CA ASP A 399 12.36 31.80 6.58
C ASP A 399 13.81 31.34 6.37
N THR A 400 14.18 30.21 7.00
CA THR A 400 15.54 29.68 6.98
C THR A 400 15.58 28.15 6.84
N GLU A 401 16.73 27.64 6.36
CA GLU A 401 17.01 26.21 6.35
C GLU A 401 16.94 25.56 7.77
N GLN A 402 17.29 26.31 8.81
CA GLN A 402 17.21 25.80 10.18
C GLN A 402 15.74 25.58 10.60
N GLU A 403 14.83 26.45 10.22
CA GLU A 403 13.40 26.23 10.49
C GLU A 403 12.85 24.98 9.77
N ILE A 404 13.30 24.71 8.55
CA ILE A 404 12.96 23.46 7.86
C ILE A 404 13.43 22.27 8.67
N ARG A 405 14.70 22.27 9.12
CA ARG A 405 15.27 21.18 9.94
C ARG A 405 14.46 20.97 11.22
N ASP A 406 14.12 22.05 11.92
CA ASP A 406 13.34 21.99 13.15
C ASP A 406 11.94 21.38 12.90
N CYS A 407 11.30 21.71 11.78
CA CYS A 407 10.02 21.13 11.39
C CYS A 407 10.15 19.64 11.02
N LEU A 408 11.18 19.26 10.26
CA LEU A 408 11.44 17.87 9.90
C LEU A 408 11.70 16.98 11.12
N MET A 409 12.38 17.51 12.14
CA MET A 409 12.64 16.79 13.40
C MET A 409 11.35 16.52 14.22
N CYS A 410 10.23 17.16 13.91
CA CYS A 410 8.93 16.84 14.50
C CYS A 410 8.29 15.59 13.87
N LEU A 411 8.78 15.15 12.70
CA LEU A 411 8.20 14.02 11.97
C LEU A 411 8.71 12.68 12.51
N LYS A 412 7.87 11.67 12.39
CA LYS A 412 8.25 10.25 12.57
C LYS A 412 8.82 9.72 11.24
N GLY A 413 9.19 8.43 11.19
CA GLY A 413 9.61 7.78 9.95
C GLY A 413 8.59 7.97 8.83
N GLN A 414 9.09 8.20 7.60
CA GLN A 414 8.30 8.47 6.41
C GLN A 414 8.67 7.49 5.29
N LEU A 415 7.75 7.23 4.35
CA LEU A 415 8.04 6.37 3.20
C LEU A 415 8.98 7.04 2.21
N THR A 416 8.77 8.34 1.96
CA THR A 416 9.57 9.12 1.02
C THR A 416 9.82 10.53 1.55
N CYS A 417 10.91 11.14 1.08
CA CYS A 417 11.16 12.56 1.15
C CYS A 417 11.69 13.04 -0.20
N SER A 418 11.25 14.21 -0.65
CA SER A 418 11.74 14.83 -1.89
C SER A 418 12.35 16.19 -1.57
N ILE A 419 13.55 16.46 -2.08
CA ILE A 419 14.23 17.75 -1.90
C ILE A 419 14.48 18.35 -3.28
N PHE A 420 13.90 19.50 -3.55
CA PHE A 420 14.12 20.30 -4.74
C PHE A 420 15.19 21.37 -4.47
N THR A 421 16.32 21.25 -5.13
CA THR A 421 17.46 22.18 -5.05
C THR A 421 18.30 22.11 -6.32
N ASN A 422 19.09 23.14 -6.56
CA ASN A 422 20.12 23.08 -7.58
C ASN A 422 21.47 22.55 -7.01
N GLU A 423 22.48 22.42 -7.87
CA GLU A 423 23.78 21.82 -7.46
C GLU A 423 24.55 22.64 -6.38
N LEU A 424 24.24 23.92 -6.22
CA LEU A 424 24.98 24.82 -5.31
C LEU A 424 24.73 24.52 -3.82
N LYS A 425 23.59 23.89 -3.49
CA LYS A 425 23.19 23.59 -2.09
C LYS A 425 23.44 22.16 -1.63
N ARG A 426 24.35 21.40 -2.24
CA ARG A 426 24.63 19.97 -1.91
C ARG A 426 24.90 19.69 -0.44
N ARG A 427 25.56 20.59 0.30
CA ARG A 427 25.84 20.40 1.74
C ARG A 427 24.56 20.43 2.57
N VAL A 428 23.67 21.35 2.28
CA VAL A 428 22.36 21.48 2.95
C VAL A 428 21.52 20.21 2.75
N VAL A 429 21.52 19.70 1.52
CA VAL A 429 20.83 18.45 1.18
C VAL A 429 21.40 17.26 1.95
N ALA A 430 22.73 17.14 2.04
CA ALA A 430 23.37 16.06 2.80
C ALA A 430 23.01 16.08 4.29
N ASP A 431 22.92 17.27 4.87
CA ASP A 431 22.51 17.42 6.27
C ASP A 431 21.01 17.12 6.49
N MET A 432 20.14 17.47 5.52
CA MET A 432 18.72 17.12 5.58
C MET A 432 18.50 15.61 5.41
N ILE A 433 19.23 14.95 4.51
CA ILE A 433 19.17 13.49 4.32
C ILE A 433 19.44 12.76 5.64
N ARG A 434 20.43 13.20 6.43
CA ARG A 434 20.74 12.61 7.74
C ARG A 434 19.60 12.67 8.76
N ILE A 435 18.64 13.56 8.59
CA ILE A 435 17.43 13.61 9.45
C ILE A 435 16.48 12.44 9.13
N PHE A 436 16.53 11.95 7.90
CA PHE A 436 15.65 10.85 7.43
C PHE A 436 16.33 9.47 7.52
N GLU A 437 17.65 9.42 7.70
CA GLU A 437 18.41 8.20 8.01
C GLU A 437 18.33 7.84 9.51
#